data_304db1ecd6563733901a0dcdf6a84530
#
_entry.id   304db1ecd6563733901a0dcdf6a84530
#
_cell.length_a   1.000
_cell.length_b   1.000
_cell.length_c   1.000
_cell.angle_alpha   90.00
_cell.angle_beta   90.00
_cell.angle_gamma   90.00
#
_symmetry.space_group_name_H-M   'P 1'
#
loop_
_entity.id
_entity.type
_entity.pdbx_description
1 polymer ?
#
loop_
_entity_poly.entity_id
_entity_poly.type
_entity_poly.pdbx_seq_one_letter_code
_entity_poly.pdbx_strand_id
1 'polypeptide(L)'
;MSRGKPSPSQLNVTMDMLDVINSSSDFKAEDGTDCRNYGVLDGLTEAKKLMADMMGTTSEHIIIYGNASLNIMYDQVSRSYAHGVMGSTPWCKLDKVKWLCPVPGYDRHFAITESFGIEMINIPMTENGPDMDMIEKLVSEDESIKGIWCVPKYSNPQGYTSVSYTHLTLPTILLV
;
A
#
# COMPACT_ATOMS: atom_id res chain seq x y z
N MET A 1 -3.37 -22.29 8.41
CA MET A 1 -2.31 -22.00 7.42
C MET A 1 -1.42 -20.93 8.01
N SER A 2 -0.13 -21.15 8.13
CA SER A 2 0.77 -20.20 8.77
C SER A 2 1.28 -19.09 7.82
N ARG A 3 1.31 -19.33 6.51
CA ARG A 3 1.70 -18.35 5.48
C ARG A 3 1.24 -18.81 4.09
N GLY A 4 0.69 -17.90 3.30
CA GLY A 4 0.51 -18.09 1.86
C GLY A 4 1.88 -17.99 1.16
N LYS A 5 2.30 -19.06 0.50
CA LYS A 5 3.49 -19.06 -0.38
C LYS A 5 3.07 -19.56 -1.76
N PRO A 6 3.54 -18.93 -2.84
CA PRO A 6 3.33 -19.46 -4.18
C PRO A 6 3.90 -20.88 -4.28
N SER A 7 3.19 -21.75 -4.98
CA SER A 7 3.70 -23.09 -5.30
C SER A 7 4.82 -23.03 -6.35
N PRO A 8 5.66 -24.04 -6.48
CA PRO A 8 6.69 -24.07 -7.53
C PRO A 8 6.12 -23.87 -8.94
N SER A 9 4.94 -24.42 -9.25
CA SER A 9 4.29 -24.23 -10.54
C SER A 9 3.86 -22.78 -10.78
N GLN A 10 3.42 -22.05 -9.76
CA GLN A 10 3.11 -20.63 -9.86
C GLN A 10 4.37 -19.78 -10.06
N LEU A 11 5.47 -20.11 -9.39
CA LEU A 11 6.75 -19.43 -9.57
C LEU A 11 7.33 -19.66 -10.98
N ASN A 12 7.16 -20.86 -11.53
CA ASN A 12 7.64 -21.17 -12.88
C ASN A 12 6.99 -20.31 -13.98
N VAL A 13 5.80 -19.76 -13.75
CA VAL A 13 5.12 -18.88 -14.72
C VAL A 13 5.95 -17.62 -15.05
N THR A 14 6.79 -17.20 -14.14
CA THR A 14 7.60 -15.97 -14.28
C THR A 14 9.07 -16.24 -14.60
N MET A 15 9.48 -17.50 -14.73
CA MET A 15 10.90 -17.83 -14.91
C MET A 15 11.49 -17.27 -16.20
N ASP A 16 10.71 -17.23 -17.29
CA ASP A 16 11.17 -16.67 -18.57
C ASP A 16 11.54 -15.18 -18.47
N MET A 17 11.06 -14.47 -17.44
CA MET A 17 11.46 -13.07 -17.20
C MET A 17 12.95 -12.93 -16.91
N LEU A 18 13.62 -13.98 -16.42
CA LEU A 18 15.06 -13.94 -16.13
C LEU A 18 15.91 -13.89 -17.40
N ASP A 19 15.36 -14.32 -18.52
CA ASP A 19 16.07 -14.37 -19.82
C ASP A 19 15.75 -13.17 -20.72
N VAL A 20 14.85 -12.28 -20.30
CA VAL A 20 14.45 -11.10 -21.07
C VAL A 20 15.58 -10.07 -21.16
N ILE A 21 16.38 -9.96 -20.11
CA ILE A 21 17.49 -8.98 -20.04
C ILE A 21 18.82 -9.74 -19.90
N ASN A 22 19.72 -9.46 -20.82
CA ASN A 22 21.08 -10.00 -20.84
C ASN A 22 22.08 -8.94 -21.32
N SER A 23 23.35 -9.28 -21.41
CA SER A 23 24.42 -8.32 -21.79
C SER A 23 24.30 -7.70 -23.18
N SER A 24 23.45 -8.25 -24.05
CA SER A 24 23.19 -7.72 -25.39
C SER A 24 21.86 -6.98 -25.52
N SER A 25 21.10 -6.86 -24.43
CA SER A 25 19.82 -6.14 -24.42
C SER A 25 20.01 -4.64 -24.54
N ASP A 26 19.01 -3.95 -25.10
CA ASP A 26 18.90 -2.50 -24.94
C ASP A 26 18.47 -2.18 -23.49
N PHE A 27 19.27 -1.35 -22.85
CA PHE A 27 19.03 -0.94 -21.45
C PHE A 27 18.41 0.45 -21.34
N LYS A 28 17.87 0.98 -22.46
CA LYS A 28 17.22 2.30 -22.45
C LYS A 28 15.72 2.17 -22.32
N ALA A 29 15.15 3.01 -21.48
CA ALA A 29 13.72 3.25 -21.42
C ALA A 29 13.22 4.03 -22.65
N GLU A 30 11.91 4.13 -22.86
CA GLU A 30 11.29 4.89 -23.99
C GLU A 30 11.79 6.33 -24.08
N ASP A 31 12.05 6.98 -22.94
CA ASP A 31 12.54 8.35 -22.86
C ASP A 31 14.05 8.49 -23.05
N GLY A 32 14.75 7.37 -23.30
CA GLY A 32 16.20 7.31 -23.47
C GLY A 32 17.01 7.17 -22.16
N THR A 33 16.34 7.10 -21.02
CA THR A 33 16.99 6.85 -19.71
C THR A 33 17.72 5.53 -19.71
N ASP A 34 19.01 5.54 -19.34
CA ASP A 34 19.80 4.31 -19.15
C ASP A 34 19.42 3.65 -17.83
N CYS A 35 18.71 2.53 -17.91
CA CYS A 35 18.20 1.80 -16.75
C CYS A 35 19.29 1.17 -15.86
N ARG A 36 20.54 1.19 -16.29
CA ARG A 36 21.69 0.72 -15.48
C ARG A 36 22.21 1.78 -14.53
N ASN A 37 21.70 3.01 -14.61
CA ASN A 37 22.13 4.13 -13.79
C ASN A 37 21.00 4.59 -12.85
N TYR A 38 21.36 5.36 -11.84
CA TYR A 38 20.41 5.99 -10.93
C TYR A 38 19.93 7.34 -11.49
N GLY A 39 18.90 7.93 -10.87
CA GLY A 39 18.44 9.30 -11.18
C GLY A 39 16.95 9.41 -11.48
N VAL A 40 16.24 8.30 -11.62
CA VAL A 40 14.79 8.28 -11.74
C VAL A 40 14.20 8.11 -10.32
N LEU A 41 13.48 9.14 -9.85
CA LEU A 41 13.01 9.20 -8.46
C LEU A 41 11.71 8.48 -8.22
N ASP A 42 10.84 8.40 -9.23
CA ASP A 42 9.44 7.94 -9.10
C ASP A 42 9.10 6.74 -9.99
N GLY A 43 10.09 6.19 -10.69
CA GLY A 43 9.96 5.02 -11.53
C GLY A 43 10.01 5.31 -13.03
N LEU A 44 10.35 4.29 -13.82
CA LEU A 44 10.37 4.39 -15.29
C LEU A 44 8.96 4.66 -15.82
N THR A 45 8.87 5.45 -16.88
CA THR A 45 7.60 5.83 -17.51
C THR A 45 6.74 4.61 -17.88
N GLU A 46 7.36 3.58 -18.45
CA GLU A 46 6.68 2.34 -18.86
C GLU A 46 6.15 1.57 -17.64
N ALA A 47 6.94 1.49 -16.57
CA ALA A 47 6.50 0.83 -15.34
C ALA A 47 5.33 1.59 -14.70
N LYS A 48 5.37 2.91 -14.70
CA LYS A 48 4.26 3.74 -14.19
C LYS A 48 2.99 3.58 -15.02
N LYS A 49 3.09 3.54 -16.37
CA LYS A 49 1.96 3.26 -17.27
C LYS A 49 1.34 1.89 -16.97
N LEU A 50 2.19 0.85 -16.89
CA LEU A 50 1.75 -0.52 -16.61
C LEU A 50 0.99 -0.61 -15.27
N MET A 51 1.55 -0.01 -14.22
CA MET A 51 0.89 -0.01 -12.91
C MET A 51 -0.39 0.83 -12.91
N ALA A 52 -0.42 1.94 -13.62
CA ALA A 52 -1.61 2.77 -13.76
C ALA A 52 -2.77 2.01 -14.38
N ASP A 53 -2.51 1.28 -15.47
CA ASP A 53 -3.52 0.43 -16.12
C ASP A 53 -4.06 -0.64 -15.17
N MET A 54 -3.18 -1.31 -14.41
CA MET A 54 -3.56 -2.32 -13.43
C MET A 54 -4.40 -1.76 -12.28
N MET A 55 -4.16 -0.51 -11.90
CA MET A 55 -4.81 0.15 -10.77
C MET A 55 -6.02 1.00 -11.19
N GLY A 56 -6.27 1.18 -12.48
CA GLY A 56 -7.38 1.99 -13.00
C GLY A 56 -7.20 3.49 -12.75
N THR A 57 -5.97 3.99 -12.84
CA THR A 57 -5.60 5.40 -12.63
C THR A 57 -4.69 5.90 -13.75
N THR A 58 -4.06 7.06 -13.60
CA THR A 58 -3.08 7.61 -14.54
C THR A 58 -1.66 7.48 -14.01
N SER A 59 -0.67 7.43 -14.92
CA SER A 59 0.74 7.28 -14.57
C SER A 59 1.28 8.41 -13.67
N GLU A 60 0.65 9.57 -13.67
CA GLU A 60 1.00 10.72 -12.83
C GLU A 60 0.74 10.45 -11.34
N HIS A 61 -0.21 9.54 -11.03
CA HIS A 61 -0.54 9.13 -9.67
C HIS A 61 0.25 7.89 -9.20
N ILE A 62 1.22 7.44 -10.00
CA ILE A 62 2.02 6.25 -9.67
C ILE A 62 3.44 6.65 -9.31
N ILE A 63 3.90 6.13 -8.20
CA ILE A 63 5.31 6.16 -7.78
C ILE A 63 5.78 4.71 -7.61
N ILE A 64 6.79 4.33 -8.37
CA ILE A 64 7.44 3.02 -8.22
C ILE A 64 8.58 3.18 -7.21
N TYR A 65 8.39 2.63 -6.03
CA TYR A 65 9.30 2.89 -4.93
C TYR A 65 10.21 1.70 -4.60
N GLY A 66 9.66 0.54 -4.37
CA GLY A 66 10.41 -0.67 -4.01
C GLY A 66 9.58 -1.91 -4.27
N ASN A 67 10.13 -3.07 -3.94
CA ASN A 67 9.47 -4.36 -4.15
C ASN A 67 8.89 -4.98 -2.87
N ALA A 68 8.99 -4.30 -1.74
CA ALA A 68 8.51 -4.79 -0.45
C ALA A 68 7.46 -3.83 0.13
N SER A 69 6.18 -4.19 0.00
CA SER A 69 5.05 -3.34 0.46
C SER A 69 5.15 -2.95 1.93
N LEU A 70 5.59 -3.87 2.81
CA LEU A 70 5.77 -3.55 4.23
C LEU A 70 6.79 -2.43 4.48
N ASN A 71 7.87 -2.37 3.68
CA ASN A 71 8.84 -1.28 3.78
C ASN A 71 8.23 0.05 3.35
N ILE A 72 7.43 0.04 2.28
CA ILE A 72 6.72 1.22 1.79
C ILE A 72 5.73 1.72 2.85
N MET A 73 4.93 0.82 3.42
CA MET A 73 3.99 1.14 4.50
C MET A 73 4.69 1.73 5.71
N TYR A 74 5.79 1.12 6.15
CA TYR A 74 6.58 1.61 7.27
C TYR A 74 7.15 2.99 6.98
N ASP A 75 7.73 3.21 5.79
CA ASP A 75 8.28 4.50 5.40
C ASP A 75 7.22 5.61 5.39
N GLN A 76 6.02 5.33 4.88
CA GLN A 76 4.91 6.30 4.86
C GLN A 76 4.44 6.67 6.28
N VAL A 77 4.27 5.69 7.15
CA VAL A 77 3.91 5.93 8.57
C VAL A 77 5.03 6.70 9.26
N SER A 78 6.29 6.31 9.05
CA SER A 78 7.47 6.97 9.63
C SER A 78 7.58 8.43 9.20
N ARG A 79 7.40 8.72 7.91
CA ARG A 79 7.40 10.10 7.37
C ARG A 79 6.27 10.93 7.95
N SER A 80 5.08 10.39 7.99
CA SER A 80 3.93 11.06 8.58
C SER A 80 4.13 11.34 10.07
N TYR A 81 4.73 10.38 10.77
CA TYR A 81 5.04 10.50 12.19
C TYR A 81 6.09 11.59 12.46
N ALA A 82 7.16 11.62 11.67
CA ALA A 82 8.28 12.55 11.88
C ALA A 82 8.06 13.94 11.27
N HIS A 83 7.38 14.03 10.12
CA HIS A 83 7.30 15.25 9.30
C HIS A 83 5.89 15.76 9.06
N GLY A 84 4.86 14.98 9.35
CA GLY A 84 3.46 15.29 8.99
C GLY A 84 3.15 14.97 7.53
N VAL A 85 1.89 15.15 7.14
CA VAL A 85 1.38 14.91 5.80
C VAL A 85 0.92 16.23 5.21
N MET A 86 1.38 16.57 4.01
CA MET A 86 0.96 17.77 3.25
C MET A 86 0.97 19.08 4.09
N GLY A 87 1.99 19.25 4.92
CA GLY A 87 2.11 20.42 5.79
C GLY A 87 1.35 20.35 7.12
N SER A 88 0.71 19.23 7.42
CA SER A 88 0.08 19.01 8.72
C SER A 88 1.11 18.84 9.85
N THR A 89 0.64 18.96 11.08
CA THR A 89 1.48 18.71 12.26
C THR A 89 2.01 17.27 12.24
N PRO A 90 3.34 17.05 12.44
CA PRO A 90 3.90 15.72 12.62
C PRO A 90 3.19 14.93 13.71
N TRP A 91 2.90 13.66 13.44
CA TRP A 91 2.11 12.86 14.37
C TRP A 91 2.81 12.65 15.71
N CYS A 92 4.15 12.66 15.76
CA CYS A 92 4.90 12.62 17.02
C CYS A 92 4.68 13.83 17.93
N LYS A 93 4.06 14.91 17.44
CA LYS A 93 3.72 16.12 18.20
C LYS A 93 2.24 16.19 18.59
N LEU A 94 1.44 15.20 18.19
CA LEU A 94 0.05 15.08 18.56
C LEU A 94 -0.07 14.33 19.88
N ASP A 95 -1.03 14.71 20.69
CA ASP A 95 -1.29 14.03 21.98
C ASP A 95 -1.69 12.58 21.78
N LYS A 96 -2.37 12.28 20.67
CA LYS A 96 -2.87 10.96 20.35
C LYS A 96 -2.97 10.76 18.84
N VAL A 97 -2.61 9.54 18.40
CA VAL A 97 -2.83 9.07 17.03
C VAL A 97 -3.51 7.71 17.10
N LYS A 98 -4.54 7.52 16.27
CA LYS A 98 -5.27 6.28 16.15
C LYS A 98 -5.28 5.77 14.71
N TRP A 99 -5.43 4.45 14.57
CA TRP A 99 -5.44 3.79 13.29
C TRP A 99 -6.53 2.71 13.23
N LEU A 100 -7.28 2.68 12.14
CA LEU A 100 -8.31 1.67 11.93
C LEU A 100 -7.69 0.39 11.40
N CYS A 101 -8.04 -0.71 12.03
CA CYS A 101 -7.50 -2.03 11.75
C CYS A 101 -8.62 -3.02 11.43
N PRO A 102 -8.97 -3.23 10.15
CA PRO A 102 -9.91 -4.26 9.77
C PRO A 102 -9.45 -5.64 10.22
N VAL A 103 -10.33 -6.35 10.93
CA VAL A 103 -10.03 -7.66 11.51
C VAL A 103 -11.08 -8.71 11.10
N PRO A 104 -10.64 -9.94 10.79
CA PRO A 104 -9.27 -10.43 10.72
C PRO A 104 -8.45 -9.73 9.63
N GLY A 105 -7.17 -9.45 9.92
CA GLY A 105 -6.27 -8.75 9.02
C GLY A 105 -4.84 -9.32 9.09
N TYR A 106 -3.93 -8.71 8.32
CA TYR A 106 -2.55 -9.16 8.28
C TYR A 106 -1.74 -8.55 9.44
N ASP A 107 -1.26 -9.40 10.33
CA ASP A 107 -0.56 -9.03 11.57
C ASP A 107 0.65 -8.10 11.37
N ARG A 108 1.34 -8.20 10.22
CA ARG A 108 2.50 -7.36 9.92
C ARG A 108 2.14 -5.90 9.71
N HIS A 109 0.95 -5.60 9.18
CA HIS A 109 0.45 -4.24 9.09
C HIS A 109 0.25 -3.65 10.49
N PHE A 110 -0.37 -4.42 11.38
CA PHE A 110 -0.64 -3.98 12.75
C PHE A 110 0.66 -3.75 13.54
N ALA A 111 1.67 -4.60 13.33
CA ALA A 111 2.98 -4.44 13.93
C ALA A 111 3.67 -3.12 13.55
N ILE A 112 3.41 -2.57 12.36
CA ILE A 112 3.92 -1.24 11.98
C ILE A 112 3.32 -0.18 12.89
N THR A 113 1.99 -0.10 13.00
CA THR A 113 1.32 0.89 13.87
C THR A 113 1.69 0.72 15.33
N GLU A 114 1.78 -0.51 15.81
CA GLU A 114 2.23 -0.84 17.17
C GLU A 114 3.63 -0.29 17.46
N SER A 115 4.56 -0.42 16.50
CA SER A 115 5.95 0.05 16.67
C SER A 115 6.09 1.57 16.86
N PHE A 116 5.09 2.34 16.43
CA PHE A 116 5.01 3.79 16.64
C PHE A 116 4.15 4.19 17.86
N GLY A 117 3.64 3.23 18.62
CA GLY A 117 2.75 3.50 19.74
C GLY A 117 1.38 4.06 19.33
N ILE A 118 0.97 3.83 18.07
CA ILE A 118 -0.32 4.27 17.54
C ILE A 118 -1.44 3.37 18.07
N GLU A 119 -2.49 3.96 18.63
CA GLU A 119 -3.64 3.21 19.12
C GLU A 119 -4.42 2.59 17.96
N MET A 120 -4.68 1.29 18.05
CA MET A 120 -5.39 0.55 17.02
C MET A 120 -6.86 0.34 17.40
N ILE A 121 -7.76 0.66 16.47
CA ILE A 121 -9.20 0.43 16.60
C ILE A 121 -9.60 -0.71 15.66
N ASN A 122 -10.13 -1.78 16.21
CA ASN A 122 -10.59 -2.91 15.41
C ASN A 122 -11.87 -2.58 14.66
N ILE A 123 -11.88 -2.84 13.35
CA ILE A 123 -13.03 -2.70 12.46
C ILE A 123 -13.45 -4.09 11.97
N PRO A 124 -14.72 -4.49 12.11
CA PRO A 124 -15.18 -5.77 11.56
C PRO A 124 -15.01 -5.85 10.05
N MET A 125 -14.56 -7.00 9.56
CA MET A 125 -14.54 -7.30 8.11
C MET A 125 -15.82 -8.03 7.71
N THR A 126 -16.39 -7.60 6.59
CA THR A 126 -17.52 -8.26 5.91
C THR A 126 -17.04 -8.85 4.58
N GLU A 127 -17.91 -9.61 3.90
CA GLU A 127 -17.62 -10.13 2.54
C GLU A 127 -17.42 -9.01 1.49
N ASN A 128 -17.94 -7.82 1.77
CA ASN A 128 -17.86 -6.64 0.91
C ASN A 128 -16.73 -5.66 1.29
N GLY A 129 -15.91 -6.02 2.25
CA GLY A 129 -14.84 -5.18 2.80
C GLY A 129 -15.07 -4.82 4.27
N PRO A 130 -14.34 -3.84 4.83
CA PRO A 130 -14.53 -3.40 6.19
C PRO A 130 -15.92 -2.76 6.40
N ASP A 131 -16.39 -2.74 7.64
CA ASP A 131 -17.63 -2.08 8.04
C ASP A 131 -17.50 -0.55 7.84
N MET A 132 -18.02 -0.07 6.71
CA MET A 132 -17.88 1.34 6.32
C MET A 132 -18.76 2.27 7.16
N ASP A 133 -19.91 1.82 7.61
CA ASP A 133 -20.79 2.65 8.45
C ASP A 133 -20.13 2.95 9.79
N MET A 134 -19.47 1.93 10.36
CA MET A 134 -18.65 2.11 11.57
C MET A 134 -17.46 3.03 11.32
N ILE A 135 -16.77 2.89 10.19
CA ILE A 135 -15.63 3.73 9.83
C ILE A 135 -16.06 5.19 9.70
N GLU A 136 -17.10 5.49 8.92
CA GLU A 136 -17.61 6.84 8.72
C GLU A 136 -17.99 7.51 10.03
N LYS A 137 -18.66 6.78 10.91
CA LYS A 137 -19.00 7.28 12.24
C LYS A 137 -17.74 7.63 13.03
N LEU A 138 -16.79 6.71 13.13
CA LEU A 138 -15.58 6.92 13.91
C LEU A 138 -14.75 8.11 13.42
N VAL A 139 -14.53 8.22 12.10
CA VAL A 139 -13.71 9.32 11.54
C VAL A 139 -14.40 10.68 11.59
N SER A 140 -15.74 10.70 11.61
CA SER A 140 -16.49 11.94 11.78
C SER A 140 -16.48 12.48 13.22
N GLU A 141 -16.30 11.59 14.20
CA GLU A 141 -16.34 11.93 15.63
C GLU A 141 -14.93 12.09 16.24
N ASP A 142 -13.88 11.60 15.60
CA ASP A 142 -12.53 11.53 16.18
C ASP A 142 -11.42 11.90 15.19
N GLU A 143 -10.96 13.12 15.28
CA GLU A 143 -9.86 13.66 14.45
C GLU A 143 -8.50 13.02 14.75
N SER A 144 -8.35 12.28 15.83
CA SER A 144 -7.09 11.56 16.14
C SER A 144 -6.87 10.33 15.26
N ILE A 145 -7.90 9.88 14.53
CA ILE A 145 -7.80 8.78 13.56
C ILE A 145 -7.10 9.33 12.30
N LYS A 146 -5.94 8.73 11.96
CA LYS A 146 -5.08 9.20 10.86
C LYS A 146 -4.97 8.25 9.68
N GLY A 147 -5.50 7.05 9.81
CA GLY A 147 -5.47 6.12 8.70
C GLY A 147 -6.12 4.76 8.98
N ILE A 148 -6.10 3.92 7.97
CA ILE A 148 -6.64 2.57 7.99
C ILE A 148 -5.71 1.62 7.23
N TRP A 149 -5.54 0.40 7.73
CA TRP A 149 -4.94 -0.67 6.93
C TRP A 149 -5.99 -1.30 6.04
N CYS A 150 -5.75 -1.31 4.74
CA CYS A 150 -6.68 -1.89 3.78
C CYS A 150 -5.96 -2.76 2.75
N VAL A 151 -6.51 -3.95 2.48
CA VAL A 151 -6.12 -4.83 1.38
C VAL A 151 -7.35 -5.01 0.50
N PRO A 152 -7.54 -4.16 -0.53
CA PRO A 152 -8.81 -4.09 -1.26
C PRO A 152 -9.16 -5.33 -2.06
N LYS A 153 -8.14 -6.05 -2.56
CA LYS A 153 -8.33 -7.27 -3.36
C LYS A 153 -7.68 -8.45 -2.65
N TYR A 154 -8.46 -9.52 -2.48
CA TYR A 154 -7.97 -10.78 -1.89
C TYR A 154 -7.36 -10.61 -0.50
N SER A 155 -8.12 -9.96 0.40
CA SER A 155 -7.67 -9.64 1.76
C SER A 155 -7.07 -10.86 2.47
N ASN A 156 -6.05 -10.64 3.26
CA ASN A 156 -5.41 -11.69 4.04
C ASN A 156 -5.95 -11.60 5.50
N PRO A 157 -6.54 -12.67 6.08
CA PRO A 157 -6.52 -14.07 5.61
C PRO A 157 -7.77 -14.52 4.84
N GLN A 158 -8.83 -13.71 4.69
CA GLN A 158 -10.14 -14.16 4.23
C GLN A 158 -10.26 -14.28 2.70
N GLY A 159 -9.45 -13.56 1.95
CA GLY A 159 -9.51 -13.52 0.48
C GLY A 159 -10.66 -12.66 -0.05
N TYR A 160 -11.30 -11.84 0.76
CA TYR A 160 -12.38 -10.95 0.35
C TYR A 160 -11.88 -9.83 -0.57
N THR A 161 -12.75 -9.40 -1.48
CA THR A 161 -12.49 -8.23 -2.33
C THR A 161 -13.50 -7.15 -1.98
N SER A 162 -13.00 -6.00 -1.62
CA SER A 162 -13.83 -4.85 -1.27
C SER A 162 -14.58 -4.32 -2.49
N VAL A 163 -15.83 -3.94 -2.31
CA VAL A 163 -16.64 -3.32 -3.36
C VAL A 163 -16.15 -1.90 -3.68
N SER A 164 -16.49 -1.40 -4.87
CA SER A 164 -16.03 -0.07 -5.34
C SER A 164 -16.36 1.07 -4.38
N TYR A 165 -17.50 1.00 -3.69
CA TYR A 165 -17.89 1.97 -2.67
C TYR A 165 -16.84 2.11 -1.55
N THR A 166 -16.29 0.99 -1.07
CA THR A 166 -15.23 0.98 -0.06
C THR A 166 -13.97 1.73 -0.51
N HIS A 167 -13.67 1.71 -1.81
CA HIS A 167 -12.51 2.43 -2.35
C HIS A 167 -12.71 3.93 -2.49
N LEU A 168 -13.95 4.36 -2.80
CA LEU A 168 -14.26 5.75 -3.12
C LEU A 168 -14.47 6.63 -1.90
N THR A 169 -14.87 6.05 -0.78
CA THR A 169 -15.28 6.82 0.42
C THR A 169 -14.16 7.01 1.44
N LEU A 170 -13.02 6.36 1.27
CA LEU A 170 -11.90 6.54 2.17
C LEU A 170 -11.05 7.75 1.73
N PRO A 171 -11.18 8.93 2.36
CA PRO A 171 -10.33 10.07 2.06
C PRO A 171 -8.91 9.79 2.57
N THR A 172 -7.97 9.70 1.68
CA THR A 172 -6.54 9.50 2.00
C THR A 172 -6.23 8.12 2.57
N ILE A 173 -6.27 7.12 1.71
CA ILE A 173 -5.75 5.80 2.05
C ILE A 173 -4.37 5.65 1.44
N LEU A 174 -3.45 5.17 2.27
CA LEU A 174 -2.28 4.48 1.79
C LEU A 174 -2.74 3.15 1.19
N LEU A 175 -3.02 3.13 -0.11
CA LEU A 175 -3.24 1.91 -0.86
C LEU A 175 -1.89 1.24 -1.12
N VAL A 176 -1.74 0.04 -0.65
CA VAL A 176 -0.60 -0.82 -0.93
C VAL A 176 -1.07 -2.10 -1.59
#